data_ca19b542b8549927a2e46ff6ab5d85d4
#
_entry.id   ca19b542b8549927a2e46ff6ab5d85d4
#
_cell.length_a   1.000
_cell.length_b   1.000
_cell.length_c   1.000
_cell.angle_alpha   90.00
_cell.angle_beta   90.00
_cell.angle_gamma   90.00
#
_symmetry.space_group_name_H-M   'P 1'
#
loop_
_entity.id
_entity.type
_entity.pdbx_description
1 polymer ?
#
loop_
_entity_poly.entity_id
_entity_poly.type
_entity_poly.pdbx_seq_one_letter_code
_entity_poly.pdbx_strand_id
1 'polypeptide(L)'
;MKNTIMIKKNYEFKTLFSKGKFYYGDFIHMYIKKGNSSINKFGIAISKKQGKAVKRNRIKRLIRENYKNFEPKMKKGIQILIVINKEKKIEEINFKNIENNFLRTLKKAEILVD
;
A
#
# COMPACT_ATOMS: atom_id res chain seq x y z
N MET A 1 -8.47 0.10 -11.28
CA MET A 1 -7.46 1.16 -11.05
C MET A 1 -7.18 1.85 -12.38
N LYS A 2 -7.72 3.04 -12.53
CA LYS A 2 -7.67 3.75 -13.82
C LYS A 2 -6.35 4.47 -14.11
N ASN A 3 -5.64 4.89 -13.07
CA ASN A 3 -4.45 5.71 -13.22
C ASN A 3 -3.25 5.12 -12.49
N THR A 4 -3.23 3.82 -12.32
CA THR A 4 -2.20 3.15 -11.52
C THR A 4 -1.63 1.94 -12.25
N ILE A 5 -0.31 1.82 -12.20
CA ILE A 5 0.42 0.65 -12.68
C ILE A 5 0.94 -0.11 -11.46
N MET A 6 0.77 -1.43 -11.46
CA MET A 6 1.31 -2.28 -10.39
C MET A 6 2.83 -2.38 -10.51
N ILE A 7 3.49 -2.25 -9.38
CA ILE A 7 4.95 -2.44 -9.30
C ILE A 7 5.25 -3.93 -9.39
N LYS A 8 6.13 -4.31 -10.32
CA LYS A 8 6.48 -5.72 -10.56
C LYS A 8 7.97 -6.00 -10.49
N LYS A 9 8.81 -4.98 -10.74
CA LYS A 9 10.26 -5.18 -10.85
C LYS A 9 10.94 -4.97 -9.49
N ASN A 10 11.93 -5.80 -9.21
CA ASN A 10 12.65 -5.75 -7.93
C ASN A 10 13.30 -4.39 -7.67
N TYR A 11 13.84 -3.75 -8.69
CA TYR A 11 14.49 -2.46 -8.49
C TYR A 11 13.49 -1.37 -8.07
N GLU A 12 12.23 -1.48 -8.51
CA GLU A 12 11.20 -0.52 -8.12
C GLU A 12 10.84 -0.68 -6.64
N PHE A 13 10.73 -1.93 -6.16
CA PHE A 13 10.53 -2.20 -4.73
C PHE A 13 11.68 -1.65 -3.90
N LYS A 14 12.92 -1.93 -4.33
CA LYS A 14 14.11 -1.46 -3.63
C LYS A 14 14.18 0.07 -3.56
N THR A 15 13.82 0.74 -4.65
CA THR A 15 13.80 2.20 -4.70
C THR A 15 12.82 2.77 -3.67
N LEU A 16 11.62 2.20 -3.58
CA LEU A 16 10.64 2.66 -2.61
C LEU A 16 11.06 2.37 -1.17
N PHE A 17 11.67 1.20 -0.92
CA PHE A 17 12.20 0.90 0.41
C PHE A 17 13.29 1.88 0.84
N SER A 18 14.15 2.29 -0.08
CA SER A 18 15.30 3.14 0.27
C SER A 18 15.01 4.63 0.19
N LYS A 19 14.15 5.06 -0.73
CA LYS A 19 13.89 6.49 -0.99
C LYS A 19 12.50 6.95 -0.61
N GLY A 20 11.56 6.03 -0.43
CA GLY A 20 10.21 6.39 0.00
C GLY A 20 10.18 6.80 1.46
N LYS A 21 9.25 7.70 1.79
CA LYS A 21 9.02 8.06 3.18
C LYS A 21 8.19 6.96 3.84
N PHE A 22 8.65 6.50 5.01
CA PHE A 22 7.99 5.44 5.75
C PHE A 22 6.87 6.01 6.63
N TYR A 23 5.70 5.37 6.54
CA TYR A 23 4.55 5.69 7.39
C TYR A 23 4.15 4.44 8.15
N TYR A 24 4.30 4.47 9.47
CA TYR A 24 3.87 3.38 10.34
C TYR A 24 2.34 3.28 10.34
N GLY A 25 1.82 2.06 10.36
CA GLY A 25 0.39 1.80 10.50
C GLY A 25 0.12 0.61 11.40
N ASP A 26 -1.08 0.53 11.95
CA ASP A 26 -1.43 -0.55 12.87
C ASP A 26 -1.39 -1.93 12.22
N PHE A 27 -1.84 -2.04 10.98
CA PHE A 27 -1.91 -3.32 10.26
C PHE A 27 -1.01 -3.36 9.05
N ILE A 28 -0.83 -2.24 8.37
CA ILE A 28 0.04 -2.13 7.21
C ILE A 28 0.88 -0.87 7.33
N HIS A 29 2.11 -0.95 6.84
CA HIS A 29 2.98 0.23 6.71
C HIS A 29 3.04 0.63 5.24
N MET A 30 3.29 1.90 4.98
CA MET A 30 3.43 2.41 3.62
C MET A 30 4.75 3.12 3.42
N TYR A 31 5.38 2.86 2.26
CA TYR A 31 6.49 3.66 1.76
C TYR A 31 5.94 4.48 0.62
N ILE A 32 6.03 5.80 0.73
CA ILE A 32 5.40 6.71 -0.23
C ILE A 32 6.44 7.65 -0.84
N LYS A 33 6.38 7.79 -2.15
CA LYS A 33 7.29 8.66 -2.90
C LYS A 33 6.52 9.35 -4.01
N LYS A 34 6.84 10.62 -4.27
CA LYS A 34 6.30 11.30 -5.45
C LYS A 34 7.11 10.91 -6.66
N GLY A 35 6.44 10.53 -7.74
CA GLY A 35 7.08 10.20 -9.00
C GLY A 35 7.14 11.40 -9.95
N ASN A 36 7.78 11.18 -11.11
CA ASN A 36 7.95 12.23 -12.11
C ASN A 36 6.85 12.25 -13.18
N SER A 37 5.86 11.38 -13.06
CA SER A 37 4.76 11.30 -14.02
C SER A 37 3.42 11.50 -13.31
N SER A 38 2.35 11.61 -14.08
CA SER A 38 1.00 11.67 -13.53
C SER A 38 0.43 10.28 -13.23
N ILE A 39 1.16 9.22 -13.54
CA ILE A 39 0.72 7.83 -13.31
C ILE A 39 1.14 7.39 -11.92
N ASN A 40 0.21 6.84 -11.17
CA ASN A 40 0.49 6.27 -9.85
C ASN A 40 1.11 4.89 -10.01
N LYS A 41 1.94 4.50 -9.03
CA LYS A 41 2.47 3.14 -8.95
C LYS A 41 2.14 2.57 -7.59
N PHE A 42 1.79 1.30 -7.57
CA PHE A 42 1.32 0.62 -6.37
C PHE A 42 1.88 -0.78 -6.29
N GLY A 43 2.44 -1.12 -5.14
CA GLY A 43 2.98 -2.46 -4.91
C GLY A 43 2.67 -2.96 -3.52
N ILE A 44 2.64 -4.28 -3.38
CA ILE A 44 2.42 -4.96 -2.11
C ILE A 44 3.53 -5.98 -1.92
N ALA A 45 4.21 -5.91 -0.77
CA ALA A 45 5.26 -6.86 -0.43
C ALA A 45 4.85 -7.63 0.83
N ILE A 46 4.55 -8.91 0.67
CA ILE A 46 4.21 -9.80 1.77
C ILE A 46 5.16 -10.99 1.74
N SER A 47 5.89 -11.19 2.85
CA SER A 47 6.84 -12.30 2.98
C SER A 47 6.11 -13.63 3.09
N LYS A 48 6.69 -14.68 2.52
CA LYS A 48 6.19 -16.05 2.68
C LYS A 48 6.14 -16.49 4.14
N LYS A 49 6.95 -15.88 4.98
CA LYS A 49 6.97 -16.15 6.43
C LYS A 49 5.73 -15.66 7.15
N GLN A 50 4.94 -14.80 6.53
CA GLN A 50 3.78 -14.17 7.18
C GLN A 50 2.50 -15.00 7.06
N GLY A 51 2.54 -16.14 6.40
CA GLY A 51 1.39 -17.03 6.31
C GLY A 51 1.37 -17.84 5.02
N LYS A 52 0.39 -18.73 4.94
CA LYS A 52 0.18 -19.58 3.76
C LYS A 52 -0.28 -18.75 2.56
N ALA A 53 -0.05 -19.27 1.36
CA ALA A 53 -0.39 -18.57 0.12
C ALA A 53 -1.84 -18.09 0.07
N VAL A 54 -2.79 -18.91 0.52
CA VAL A 54 -4.21 -18.55 0.53
C VAL A 54 -4.45 -17.30 1.38
N LYS A 55 -3.84 -17.24 2.57
CA LYS A 55 -4.00 -16.11 3.47
C LYS A 55 -3.33 -14.84 2.92
N ARG A 56 -2.13 -15.00 2.35
CA ARG A 56 -1.43 -13.87 1.74
C ARG A 56 -2.22 -13.29 0.56
N ASN A 57 -2.78 -14.16 -0.27
CA ASN A 57 -3.57 -13.72 -1.42
C ASN A 57 -4.84 -13.00 -0.98
N ARG A 58 -5.47 -13.46 0.10
CA ARG A 58 -6.62 -12.77 0.68
C ARG A 58 -6.25 -11.35 1.11
N ILE A 59 -5.13 -11.19 1.82
CA ILE A 59 -4.68 -9.88 2.28
C ILE A 59 -4.37 -8.96 1.09
N LYS A 60 -3.68 -9.47 0.08
CA LYS A 60 -3.38 -8.70 -1.13
C LYS A 60 -4.66 -8.19 -1.78
N ARG A 61 -5.70 -9.04 -1.85
CA ARG A 61 -6.99 -8.66 -2.42
C ARG A 61 -7.64 -7.55 -1.61
N LEU A 62 -7.65 -7.67 -0.27
CA LEU A 62 -8.21 -6.64 0.61
C LEU A 62 -7.49 -5.30 0.46
N ILE A 63 -6.17 -5.34 0.34
CA ILE A 63 -5.36 -4.15 0.14
C ILE A 63 -5.67 -3.52 -1.22
N ARG A 64 -5.74 -4.32 -2.29
CA ARG A 64 -6.07 -3.81 -3.63
C ARG A 64 -7.45 -3.20 -3.69
N GLU A 65 -8.45 -3.82 -3.05
CA GLU A 65 -9.80 -3.29 -3.02
C GLU A 65 -9.87 -1.94 -2.32
N ASN A 66 -9.13 -1.80 -1.21
CA ASN A 66 -9.04 -0.53 -0.52
C ASN A 66 -8.34 0.53 -1.37
N TYR A 67 -7.24 0.17 -2.01
CA TYR A 67 -6.53 1.09 -2.88
C TYR A 67 -7.45 1.60 -4.01
N LYS A 68 -8.20 0.71 -4.63
CA LYS A 68 -9.15 1.09 -5.69
C LYS A 68 -10.17 2.12 -5.21
N ASN A 69 -10.64 1.97 -3.99
CA ASN A 69 -11.63 2.89 -3.42
C ASN A 69 -11.04 4.27 -3.14
N PHE A 70 -9.76 4.34 -2.76
CA PHE A 70 -9.10 5.61 -2.47
C PHE A 70 -8.50 6.27 -3.71
N GLU A 71 -8.17 5.51 -4.75
CA GLU A 71 -7.47 6.04 -5.93
C GLU A 71 -8.12 7.29 -6.52
N PRO A 72 -9.46 7.33 -6.72
CA PRO A 72 -10.08 8.53 -7.31
C PRO A 72 -9.91 9.79 -6.46
N LYS A 73 -9.62 9.63 -5.18
CA LYS A 73 -9.45 10.73 -4.23
C LYS A 73 -7.99 11.08 -4.00
N MET A 74 -7.08 10.40 -4.67
CA MET A 74 -5.65 10.59 -4.48
C MET A 74 -5.07 11.56 -5.50
N LYS A 75 -4.04 12.29 -5.06
CA LYS A 75 -3.21 13.07 -5.98
C LYS A 75 -2.54 12.12 -6.98
N LYS A 76 -2.20 12.64 -8.15
CA LYS A 76 -1.55 11.84 -9.20
C LYS A 76 -0.04 11.80 -9.02
N GLY A 77 0.59 10.77 -9.61
CA GLY A 77 2.04 10.62 -9.57
C GLY A 77 2.58 10.11 -8.26
N ILE A 78 1.76 9.45 -7.47
CA ILE A 78 2.14 8.92 -6.17
C ILE A 78 2.55 7.45 -6.31
N GLN A 79 3.69 7.11 -5.72
CA GLN A 79 4.17 5.73 -5.67
C GLN A 79 4.03 5.22 -4.24
N ILE A 80 3.32 4.12 -4.08
CA ILE A 80 3.04 3.52 -2.76
C ILE A 80 3.46 2.06 -2.76
N LEU A 81 4.25 1.68 -1.75
CA LEU A 81 4.55 0.29 -1.45
C LEU A 81 3.97 -0.04 -0.09
N ILE A 82 3.17 -1.09 -0.04
CA ILE A 82 2.53 -1.54 1.19
C ILE A 82 3.18 -2.82 1.69
N VAL A 83 3.51 -2.83 2.98
CA VAL A 83 4.01 -4.02 3.67
C VAL A 83 3.14 -4.26 4.90
N ILE A 84 3.09 -5.51 5.36
CA ILE A 84 2.30 -5.86 6.55
C ILE A 84 3.09 -5.54 7.81
N ASN A 85 2.41 -5.02 8.83
CA ASN A 85 2.99 -4.88 10.16
C ASN A 85 3.19 -6.28 10.74
N LYS A 86 4.46 -6.68 10.93
CA LYS A 86 4.84 -8.03 11.38
C LYS A 86 4.37 -8.35 12.79
N GLU A 87 4.03 -7.34 13.59
CA GLU A 87 3.52 -7.53 14.94
C GLU A 87 2.07 -8.00 14.97
N LYS A 88 1.37 -7.89 13.84
CA LYS A 88 -0.02 -8.31 13.75
C LYS A 88 -0.13 -9.69 13.11
N LYS A 89 -1.03 -10.50 13.65
CA LYS A 89 -1.34 -11.79 13.03
C LYS A 89 -2.15 -11.56 11.77
N ILE A 90 -1.83 -12.30 10.72
CA ILE A 90 -2.49 -12.14 9.43
C ILE A 90 -4.01 -12.38 9.54
N GLU A 91 -4.44 -13.21 10.49
CA GLU A 91 -5.84 -13.50 10.73
C GLU A 91 -6.61 -12.31 11.31
N GLU A 92 -5.91 -11.36 11.93
CA GLU A 92 -6.52 -10.17 12.51
C GLU A 92 -6.78 -9.08 11.46
N ILE A 93 -6.23 -9.24 10.26
CA ILE A 93 -6.32 -8.23 9.21
C ILE A 93 -7.63 -8.43 8.43
N ASN A 94 -8.47 -7.40 8.40
CA ASN A 94 -9.71 -7.42 7.66
C ASN A 94 -9.86 -6.13 6.85
N PHE A 95 -10.92 -6.07 6.02
CA PHE A 95 -11.13 -4.93 5.14
C PHE A 95 -11.20 -3.60 5.91
N LYS A 96 -11.95 -3.58 7.00
CA LYS A 96 -12.17 -2.35 7.78
C LYS A 96 -10.88 -1.84 8.42
N ASN A 97 -10.06 -2.76 8.95
CA ASN A 97 -8.79 -2.40 9.55
C ASN A 97 -7.85 -1.78 8.51
N ILE A 98 -7.82 -2.35 7.32
CA ILE A 98 -7.02 -1.81 6.22
C ILE A 98 -7.57 -0.46 5.76
N GLU A 99 -8.88 -0.34 5.64
CA GLU A 99 -9.53 0.91 5.24
C GLU A 99 -9.17 2.05 6.18
N ASN A 100 -9.28 1.83 7.48
CA ASN A 100 -8.93 2.82 8.48
C ASN A 100 -7.45 3.21 8.40
N ASN A 101 -6.60 2.22 8.18
CA ASN A 101 -5.16 2.42 8.03
C ASN A 101 -4.84 3.27 6.80
N PHE A 102 -5.48 2.97 5.67
CA PHE A 102 -5.34 3.77 4.45
C PHE A 102 -5.74 5.23 4.69
N LEU A 103 -6.91 5.42 5.27
CA LEU A 103 -7.44 6.77 5.50
C LEU A 103 -6.47 7.61 6.33
N ARG A 104 -6.02 7.07 7.46
CA ARG A 104 -5.08 7.76 8.34
C ARG A 104 -3.76 8.09 7.65
N THR A 105 -3.19 7.10 6.97
CA THR A 105 -1.89 7.26 6.33
C THR A 105 -1.94 8.24 5.17
N LEU A 106 -2.96 8.13 4.32
CA LEU A 106 -3.09 9.02 3.16
C LEU A 106 -3.37 10.46 3.58
N LYS A 107 -4.11 10.67 4.67
CA LYS A 107 -4.30 12.01 5.23
C LYS A 107 -3.00 12.57 5.78
N LYS A 108 -2.27 11.78 6.54
CA LYS A 108 -1.00 12.19 7.13
C LYS A 108 0.03 12.52 6.06
N ALA A 109 0.04 11.78 4.97
CA ALA A 109 0.94 12.01 3.85
C ALA A 109 0.47 13.14 2.92
N GLU A 110 -0.72 13.71 3.17
CA GLU A 110 -1.29 14.78 2.37
C GLU A 110 -1.49 14.37 0.90
N ILE A 111 -1.91 13.13 0.69
CA ILE A 111 -2.12 12.57 -0.65
C ILE A 111 -3.56 12.70 -1.12
N LEU A 112 -4.51 12.73 -0.18
CA LEU A 112 -5.92 12.84 -0.55
C LEU A 112 -6.25 14.26 -1.02
N VAL A 113 -7.02 14.34 -2.10
CA VAL A 113 -7.58 15.62 -2.57
C VAL A 113 -8.94 15.81 -1.93
N ASP A 114 -9.28 17.05 -1.66
CA ASP A 114 -10.58 17.40 -1.08
C ASP A 114 -11.69 17.37 -2.13
#